data_b5459b4ac4c06d5f4a46d9a3fc056aab
#
_entry.id   b5459b4ac4c06d5f4a46d9a3fc056aab
#
_cell.length_a   1.000
_cell.length_b   1.000
_cell.length_c   1.000
_cell.angle_alpha   90.00
_cell.angle_beta   90.00
_cell.angle_gamma   90.00
#
_symmetry.space_group_name_H-M   'P 1'
#
loop_
_entity.id
_entity.type
_entity.pdbx_description
1 polymer ?
#
loop_
_entity_poly.entity_id
_entity_poly.type
_entity_poly.pdbx_seq_one_letter_code
_entity_poly.pdbx_strand_id
1 'polypeptide(L)'
;MHWLENIRDWCISRQLWWGHRIPAYYCAECGHITVAKAHPGKCEKCGSENIRQDEDTLDTWFSSALWPFSTLGWPENTEELKHFYPTSVLVTGYDIIFFWVIRMVFSGMEQIGERPFDDVLIHGLIRDDQGRKFSKSLGNGIDPLEVIKNYGADPLRLMLITGNAPGNDMRFYWERLDNCRNFCNKLWNASRFVMMNMEDAEEPKFLMLTSADKWILSKVNTLAKEVQENLSKYDLGLAAQKVYDFIWDEYCDWYIEMVKPRLYNKEDSTRAAALWTLKQVLINALKLMHPFMPFITEELFTAIQDKEESIMISQWPTYREEWNYKENEAEIDAVKEAVRNIRNIRAEMNVAPSKKVHVYVVSENEEVRNIFEHSKVFFKTLGHASEVSVQTDKEGIGEDAVSVVIKDATIYMPLAELVDFAKEIERLEKEKSKRE
;
A
#
# COMPACT_ATOMS: atom_id res chain seq x y z
N MET A 1 -16.12 -15.77 -20.22
CA MET A 1 -16.74 -16.70 -21.19
C MET A 1 -17.56 -17.80 -20.50
N HIS A 2 -17.00 -18.62 -19.59
CA HIS A 2 -17.72 -19.76 -18.96
C HIS A 2 -19.14 -19.42 -18.46
N TRP A 3 -19.34 -18.29 -17.79
CA TRP A 3 -20.65 -17.86 -17.29
C TRP A 3 -21.63 -17.47 -18.40
N LEU A 4 -21.15 -16.92 -19.52
CA LEU A 4 -21.98 -16.55 -20.67
C LEU A 4 -22.37 -17.79 -21.47
N GLU A 5 -21.47 -18.75 -21.62
CA GLU A 5 -21.72 -20.01 -22.34
C GLU A 5 -22.71 -20.94 -21.61
N ASN A 6 -22.78 -20.82 -20.28
CA ASN A 6 -23.65 -21.62 -19.41
C ASN A 6 -24.81 -20.82 -18.80
N ILE A 7 -25.19 -19.69 -19.43
CA ILE A 7 -26.32 -18.88 -18.96
C ILE A 7 -27.64 -19.70 -19.08
N ARG A 8 -28.50 -19.54 -18.08
CA ARG A 8 -29.79 -20.18 -17.98
C ARG A 8 -30.91 -19.16 -18.00
N ASP A 9 -32.13 -19.62 -18.29
CA ASP A 9 -33.35 -18.84 -18.22
C ASP A 9 -33.45 -18.17 -16.83
N TRP A 10 -33.93 -16.96 -16.85
CA TRP A 10 -34.05 -16.13 -15.65
C TRP A 10 -35.49 -15.59 -15.54
N CYS A 11 -36.24 -16.06 -14.53
CA CYS A 11 -37.52 -15.48 -14.21
C CYS A 11 -37.30 -14.06 -13.62
N ILE A 12 -37.83 -13.05 -14.32
CA ILE A 12 -37.69 -11.67 -13.96
C ILE A 12 -38.79 -11.13 -13.04
N SER A 13 -39.84 -11.91 -12.79
CA SER A 13 -40.98 -11.54 -11.94
C SER A 13 -40.72 -11.86 -10.47
N ARG A 14 -41.15 -10.94 -9.58
CA ARG A 14 -41.10 -11.12 -8.13
C ARG A 14 -42.42 -10.69 -7.51
N GLN A 15 -42.91 -11.47 -6.56
CA GLN A 15 -44.14 -11.22 -5.80
C GLN A 15 -43.83 -10.34 -4.60
N LEU A 16 -43.40 -9.09 -4.88
CA LEU A 16 -43.05 -8.11 -3.85
C LEU A 16 -44.09 -6.97 -3.83
N TRP A 17 -44.37 -6.47 -2.64
CA TRP A 17 -45.24 -5.31 -2.46
C TRP A 17 -44.65 -4.02 -3.00
N TRP A 18 -43.33 -3.87 -2.92
CA TRP A 18 -42.58 -2.70 -3.37
C TRP A 18 -41.59 -3.06 -4.48
N GLY A 19 -41.61 -2.34 -5.57
CA GLY A 19 -40.72 -2.50 -6.69
C GLY A 19 -41.26 -1.90 -7.99
N HIS A 20 -40.53 -2.08 -9.09
CA HIS A 20 -40.97 -1.68 -10.44
C HIS A 20 -41.98 -2.70 -10.96
N ARG A 21 -43.24 -2.31 -11.06
CA ARG A 21 -44.28 -3.18 -11.61
C ARG A 21 -44.01 -3.53 -13.06
N ILE A 22 -44.15 -4.80 -13.42
CA ILE A 22 -43.91 -5.29 -14.77
C ILE A 22 -44.86 -4.57 -15.76
N PRO A 23 -44.33 -3.92 -16.83
CA PRO A 23 -45.13 -3.13 -17.78
C PRO A 23 -45.75 -4.02 -18.87
N ALA A 24 -46.25 -5.19 -18.50
CA ALA A 24 -46.91 -6.16 -19.38
C ALA A 24 -48.41 -6.20 -19.09
N TYR A 25 -49.20 -6.22 -20.15
CA TYR A 25 -50.67 -6.18 -20.10
C TYR A 25 -51.20 -7.41 -20.87
N TYR A 26 -51.96 -8.24 -20.19
CA TYR A 26 -52.54 -9.50 -20.71
C TYR A 26 -53.99 -9.25 -21.18
N CYS A 27 -54.27 -9.60 -22.45
CA CYS A 27 -55.64 -9.56 -22.95
C CYS A 27 -56.40 -10.80 -22.55
N ALA A 28 -57.52 -10.61 -21.88
CA ALA A 28 -58.40 -11.76 -21.47
C ALA A 28 -59.09 -12.45 -22.64
N GLU A 29 -59.25 -11.77 -23.77
CA GLU A 29 -59.97 -12.34 -24.92
C GLU A 29 -59.09 -13.17 -25.86
N CYS A 30 -57.88 -12.71 -26.14
CA CYS A 30 -57.01 -13.38 -27.12
C CYS A 30 -55.66 -13.86 -26.57
N GLY A 31 -55.41 -13.65 -25.29
CA GLY A 31 -54.15 -14.04 -24.61
C GLY A 31 -52.91 -13.27 -25.06
N HIS A 32 -53.06 -12.23 -25.90
CA HIS A 32 -51.92 -11.43 -26.33
C HIS A 32 -51.36 -10.61 -25.18
N ILE A 33 -50.02 -10.46 -25.14
CA ILE A 33 -49.30 -9.65 -24.16
C ILE A 33 -48.82 -8.38 -24.86
N THR A 34 -49.27 -7.24 -24.37
CA THR A 34 -48.80 -5.94 -24.80
C THR A 34 -47.80 -5.39 -23.77
N VAL A 35 -46.63 -4.95 -24.18
CA VAL A 35 -45.64 -4.28 -23.29
C VAL A 35 -45.64 -2.78 -23.59
N ALA A 36 -45.97 -1.96 -22.60
CA ALA A 36 -46.12 -0.51 -22.81
C ALA A 36 -45.73 0.29 -21.55
N LYS A 37 -45.20 1.51 -21.77
CA LYS A 37 -44.81 2.45 -20.69
C LYS A 37 -46.00 2.90 -19.84
N ALA A 38 -47.15 2.96 -20.46
CA ALA A 38 -48.43 3.33 -19.83
C ALA A 38 -49.53 2.37 -20.23
N HIS A 39 -50.65 2.36 -19.54
CA HIS A 39 -51.78 1.50 -19.85
C HIS A 39 -52.25 1.72 -21.31
N PRO A 40 -52.20 0.73 -22.15
CA PRO A 40 -52.42 0.86 -23.60
C PRO A 40 -53.90 1.13 -23.99
N GLY A 41 -54.83 0.99 -23.03
CA GLY A 41 -56.26 1.14 -23.24
C GLY A 41 -56.92 -0.01 -23.95
N LYS A 42 -56.32 -0.53 -24.99
CA LYS A 42 -56.83 -1.66 -25.83
C LYS A 42 -55.74 -2.63 -26.20
N CYS A 43 -56.13 -3.89 -26.37
CA CYS A 43 -55.24 -4.92 -26.93
C CYS A 43 -54.79 -4.59 -28.33
N GLU A 44 -53.50 -4.57 -28.60
CA GLU A 44 -52.89 -4.27 -29.89
C GLU A 44 -53.31 -5.32 -30.98
N LYS A 45 -53.64 -6.56 -30.60
CA LYS A 45 -53.97 -7.62 -31.52
C LYS A 45 -55.47 -7.67 -31.86
N CYS A 46 -56.34 -7.59 -30.87
CA CYS A 46 -57.80 -7.80 -31.09
C CYS A 46 -58.67 -6.58 -30.78
N GLY A 47 -58.09 -5.48 -30.27
CA GLY A 47 -58.81 -4.27 -29.95
C GLY A 47 -59.64 -4.32 -28.66
N SER A 48 -59.65 -5.44 -27.94
CA SER A 48 -60.41 -5.57 -26.66
C SER A 48 -59.89 -4.61 -25.60
N GLU A 49 -60.82 -4.07 -24.82
CA GLU A 49 -60.50 -3.24 -23.65
C GLU A 49 -60.28 -4.11 -22.38
N ASN A 50 -60.57 -5.41 -22.44
CA ASN A 50 -60.39 -6.33 -21.33
C ASN A 50 -58.93 -6.76 -21.21
N ILE A 51 -58.11 -5.83 -20.70
CA ILE A 51 -56.65 -6.04 -20.50
C ILE A 51 -56.32 -5.82 -19.02
N ARG A 52 -55.39 -6.61 -18.49
CA ARG A 52 -54.94 -6.56 -17.11
C ARG A 52 -53.42 -6.45 -17.07
N GLN A 53 -52.90 -5.48 -16.32
CA GLN A 53 -51.46 -5.37 -16.09
C GLN A 53 -51.02 -6.50 -15.16
N ASP A 54 -49.77 -6.98 -15.40
CA ASP A 54 -49.07 -7.92 -14.50
C ASP A 54 -49.04 -7.34 -13.07
N GLU A 55 -49.26 -8.18 -12.07
CA GLU A 55 -49.27 -7.78 -10.64
C GLU A 55 -47.89 -7.84 -10.03
N ASP A 56 -46.98 -8.59 -10.62
CA ASP A 56 -45.63 -8.79 -10.14
C ASP A 56 -44.72 -7.58 -10.40
N THR A 57 -43.61 -7.52 -9.70
CA THR A 57 -42.55 -6.52 -9.87
C THR A 57 -41.33 -7.15 -10.56
N LEU A 58 -40.54 -6.31 -11.20
CA LEU A 58 -39.27 -6.75 -11.78
C LEU A 58 -38.25 -7.11 -10.69
N ASP A 59 -37.47 -8.17 -10.95
CA ASP A 59 -36.28 -8.51 -10.17
C ASP A 59 -35.32 -7.33 -10.07
N THR A 60 -34.75 -7.08 -8.90
CA THR A 60 -33.75 -6.02 -8.67
C THR A 60 -32.62 -6.07 -9.68
N TRP A 61 -32.19 -7.28 -10.05
CA TRP A 61 -31.10 -7.47 -11.02
C TRP A 61 -31.45 -7.03 -12.44
N PHE A 62 -32.75 -6.87 -12.75
CA PHE A 62 -33.17 -6.35 -14.06
C PHE A 62 -32.74 -4.90 -14.27
N SER A 63 -33.11 -4.02 -13.34
CA SER A 63 -32.68 -2.63 -13.39
C SER A 63 -31.18 -2.46 -13.13
N SER A 64 -30.59 -3.27 -12.25
CA SER A 64 -29.14 -3.29 -12.01
C SER A 64 -28.32 -3.63 -13.25
N ALA A 65 -28.86 -4.45 -14.16
CA ALA A 65 -28.22 -4.78 -15.43
C ALA A 65 -28.16 -3.62 -16.41
N LEU A 66 -29.01 -2.62 -16.26
CA LEU A 66 -29.05 -1.43 -17.11
C LEU A 66 -28.08 -0.33 -16.63
N TRP A 67 -27.51 -0.46 -15.45
CA TRP A 67 -26.73 0.56 -14.77
C TRP A 67 -25.62 1.19 -15.62
N PRO A 68 -24.79 0.46 -16.39
CA PRO A 68 -23.67 1.02 -17.12
C PRO A 68 -24.05 2.08 -18.14
N PHE A 69 -25.29 2.06 -18.64
CA PHE A 69 -25.76 2.98 -19.66
C PHE A 69 -26.99 3.80 -19.25
N SER A 70 -27.87 3.26 -18.39
CA SER A 70 -29.05 3.99 -17.97
C SER A 70 -28.72 5.22 -17.12
N THR A 71 -27.68 5.18 -16.31
CA THR A 71 -27.18 6.30 -15.50
C THR A 71 -26.51 7.41 -16.32
N LEU A 72 -26.13 7.09 -17.56
CA LEU A 72 -25.53 8.01 -18.52
C LEU A 72 -26.56 8.63 -19.49
N GLY A 73 -27.84 8.42 -19.21
CA GLY A 73 -28.95 9.05 -19.94
C GLY A 73 -29.61 8.20 -21.01
N TRP A 74 -29.19 6.93 -21.23
CA TRP A 74 -29.88 6.03 -22.16
C TRP A 74 -31.39 5.96 -21.80
N PRO A 75 -32.31 5.94 -22.79
CA PRO A 75 -32.13 5.66 -24.23
C PRO A 75 -31.74 6.87 -25.09
N GLU A 76 -31.49 8.03 -24.50
CA GLU A 76 -31.06 9.22 -25.25
C GLU A 76 -29.53 9.14 -25.50
N ASN A 77 -29.13 9.70 -26.64
CA ASN A 77 -27.73 9.73 -27.06
C ASN A 77 -27.01 10.95 -26.47
N THR A 78 -26.76 10.92 -25.13
CA THR A 78 -26.14 12.02 -24.38
C THR A 78 -24.64 12.11 -24.61
N GLU A 79 -24.03 13.24 -24.26
CA GLU A 79 -22.57 13.42 -24.30
C GLU A 79 -21.88 12.53 -23.24
N GLU A 80 -22.50 12.34 -22.07
CA GLU A 80 -22.03 11.45 -21.02
C GLU A 80 -21.98 10.00 -21.48
N LEU A 81 -23.03 9.51 -22.19
CA LEU A 81 -23.06 8.16 -22.74
C LEU A 81 -21.95 7.96 -23.77
N LYS A 82 -21.74 8.93 -24.68
CA LYS A 82 -20.68 8.86 -25.69
C LYS A 82 -19.27 8.85 -25.07
N HIS A 83 -19.08 9.57 -23.97
CA HIS A 83 -17.77 9.72 -23.34
C HIS A 83 -17.42 8.61 -22.38
N PHE A 84 -18.37 8.14 -21.56
CA PHE A 84 -18.12 7.20 -20.46
C PHE A 84 -18.52 5.74 -20.76
N TYR A 85 -19.16 5.47 -21.88
CA TYR A 85 -19.49 4.10 -22.28
C TYR A 85 -18.68 3.69 -23.53
N PRO A 86 -17.99 2.53 -23.51
CA PRO A 86 -17.81 1.59 -22.39
C PRO A 86 -17.02 2.20 -21.23
N THR A 87 -17.29 1.76 -19.98
CA THR A 87 -16.49 2.14 -18.82
C THR A 87 -15.15 1.39 -18.83
N SER A 88 -14.10 2.01 -18.30
CA SER A 88 -12.76 1.40 -18.29
C SER A 88 -12.71 0.17 -17.39
N VAL A 89 -13.19 0.29 -16.14
CA VAL A 89 -13.08 -0.78 -15.13
C VAL A 89 -14.36 -0.91 -14.32
N LEU A 90 -14.91 -2.13 -14.24
CA LEU A 90 -15.90 -2.50 -13.26
C LEU A 90 -15.22 -3.20 -12.08
N VAL A 91 -15.46 -2.72 -10.85
CA VAL A 91 -14.97 -3.35 -9.62
C VAL A 91 -16.11 -4.05 -8.90
N THR A 92 -15.98 -5.35 -8.60
CA THR A 92 -17.05 -6.15 -7.99
C THR A 92 -16.52 -7.35 -7.19
N GLY A 93 -17.34 -7.86 -6.27
CA GLY A 93 -17.09 -9.15 -5.62
C GLY A 93 -17.36 -10.35 -6.57
N TYR A 94 -16.67 -11.45 -6.34
CA TYR A 94 -16.86 -12.68 -7.13
C TYR A 94 -18.27 -13.29 -6.99
N ASP A 95 -18.97 -13.03 -5.88
CA ASP A 95 -20.25 -13.62 -5.53
C ASP A 95 -21.42 -13.09 -6.37
N ILE A 96 -21.25 -11.96 -7.06
CA ILE A 96 -22.27 -11.37 -7.93
C ILE A 96 -21.88 -11.33 -9.40
N ILE A 97 -20.87 -12.08 -9.82
CA ILE A 97 -20.51 -12.19 -11.24
C ILE A 97 -21.71 -12.64 -12.07
N PHE A 98 -22.37 -13.72 -11.66
CA PHE A 98 -23.52 -14.28 -12.38
C PHE A 98 -24.75 -13.37 -12.34
N PHE A 99 -25.03 -12.79 -11.16
CA PHE A 99 -26.25 -12.00 -10.97
C PHE A 99 -26.17 -10.59 -11.54
N TRP A 100 -24.96 -10.00 -11.57
CA TRP A 100 -24.80 -8.61 -11.97
C TRP A 100 -23.92 -8.45 -13.22
N VAL A 101 -22.67 -8.91 -13.19
CA VAL A 101 -21.72 -8.68 -14.28
C VAL A 101 -22.23 -9.23 -15.60
N ILE A 102 -22.64 -10.50 -15.63
CA ILE A 102 -23.14 -11.17 -16.83
C ILE A 102 -24.41 -10.50 -17.37
N ARG A 103 -25.29 -10.06 -16.45
CA ARG A 103 -26.51 -9.35 -16.84
C ARG A 103 -26.24 -7.99 -17.44
N MET A 104 -25.28 -7.25 -16.92
CA MET A 104 -24.83 -6.00 -17.56
C MET A 104 -24.25 -6.27 -18.96
N VAL A 105 -23.46 -7.34 -19.11
CA VAL A 105 -22.85 -7.66 -20.41
C VAL A 105 -23.92 -7.94 -21.46
N PHE A 106 -24.87 -8.86 -21.23
CA PHE A 106 -25.88 -9.14 -22.24
C PHE A 106 -26.86 -7.98 -22.45
N SER A 107 -27.19 -7.23 -21.39
CA SER A 107 -28.04 -6.04 -21.53
C SER A 107 -27.36 -4.94 -22.35
N GLY A 108 -26.07 -4.69 -22.13
CA GLY A 108 -25.27 -3.75 -22.92
C GLY A 108 -25.18 -4.16 -24.40
N MET A 109 -24.90 -5.45 -24.65
CA MET A 109 -24.84 -5.98 -26.00
C MET A 109 -26.18 -5.89 -26.73
N GLU A 110 -27.30 -6.14 -26.05
CA GLU A 110 -28.64 -6.10 -26.65
C GLU A 110 -29.11 -4.67 -26.88
N GLN A 111 -28.89 -3.75 -25.90
CA GLN A 111 -29.47 -2.41 -25.95
C GLN A 111 -28.57 -1.37 -26.65
N ILE A 112 -27.25 -1.50 -26.54
CA ILE A 112 -26.27 -0.56 -27.08
C ILE A 112 -25.51 -1.17 -28.26
N GLY A 113 -25.31 -2.50 -28.30
CA GLY A 113 -24.53 -3.21 -29.32
C GLY A 113 -23.03 -3.28 -28.99
N GLU A 114 -22.62 -2.85 -27.82
CA GLU A 114 -21.23 -2.81 -27.38
C GLU A 114 -21.09 -3.28 -25.94
N ARG A 115 -19.91 -3.84 -25.60
CA ARG A 115 -19.60 -4.28 -24.21
C ARG A 115 -19.68 -3.12 -23.23
N PRO A 116 -20.16 -3.33 -21.99
CA PRO A 116 -20.36 -2.22 -21.03
C PRO A 116 -19.08 -1.77 -20.32
N PHE A 117 -18.01 -2.55 -20.34
CA PHE A 117 -16.72 -2.23 -19.69
C PHE A 117 -15.58 -3.01 -20.35
N ASP A 118 -14.36 -2.46 -20.22
CA ASP A 118 -13.14 -3.07 -20.75
C ASP A 118 -12.61 -4.14 -19.80
N ASP A 119 -12.43 -3.80 -18.52
CA ASP A 119 -11.90 -4.69 -17.50
C ASP A 119 -12.89 -4.94 -16.37
N VAL A 120 -12.79 -6.12 -15.74
CA VAL A 120 -13.53 -6.47 -14.52
C VAL A 120 -12.55 -6.85 -13.43
N LEU A 121 -12.37 -5.96 -12.45
CA LEU A 121 -11.57 -6.22 -11.27
C LEU A 121 -12.41 -6.90 -10.20
N ILE A 122 -12.08 -8.17 -9.92
CA ILE A 122 -12.81 -8.98 -8.96
C ILE A 122 -12.07 -8.98 -7.64
N HIS A 123 -12.72 -8.50 -6.57
CA HIS A 123 -12.18 -8.54 -5.21
C HIS A 123 -12.80 -9.70 -4.40
N GLY A 124 -12.09 -10.12 -3.35
CA GLY A 124 -12.59 -11.06 -2.35
C GLY A 124 -13.54 -10.40 -1.36
N LEU A 125 -14.14 -11.19 -0.48
CA LEU A 125 -15.01 -10.72 0.58
C LEU A 125 -14.26 -10.58 1.90
N ILE A 126 -14.70 -9.65 2.74
CA ILE A 126 -14.25 -9.54 4.12
C ILE A 126 -15.02 -10.55 4.97
N ARG A 127 -14.29 -11.31 5.79
CA ARG A 127 -14.81 -12.31 6.72
C ARG A 127 -14.41 -11.97 8.15
N ASP A 128 -15.10 -12.53 9.12
CA ASP A 128 -14.69 -12.42 10.52
C ASP A 128 -13.38 -13.19 10.79
N ASP A 129 -12.86 -13.09 12.00
CA ASP A 129 -11.63 -13.76 12.45
C ASP A 129 -11.69 -15.29 12.34
N GLN A 130 -12.89 -15.87 12.39
CA GLN A 130 -13.14 -17.30 12.19
C GLN A 130 -13.31 -17.69 10.71
N GLY A 131 -13.30 -16.72 9.80
CA GLY A 131 -13.49 -16.94 8.37
C GLY A 131 -14.94 -17.05 7.91
N ARG A 132 -15.91 -16.69 8.77
CA ARG A 132 -17.34 -16.72 8.42
C ARG A 132 -17.72 -15.43 7.68
N LYS A 133 -18.63 -15.53 6.74
CA LYS A 133 -19.20 -14.37 6.04
C LYS A 133 -19.95 -13.50 7.05
N PHE A 134 -19.82 -12.18 6.94
CA PHE A 134 -20.61 -11.25 7.73
C PHE A 134 -22.10 -11.40 7.41
N SER A 135 -22.91 -11.53 8.45
CA SER A 135 -24.35 -11.76 8.35
C SER A 135 -25.09 -11.08 9.50
N LYS A 136 -26.22 -10.47 9.18
CA LYS A 136 -27.10 -9.87 10.19
C LYS A 136 -27.59 -10.90 11.23
N SER A 137 -27.83 -12.15 10.78
CA SER A 137 -28.30 -13.23 11.65
C SER A 137 -27.23 -13.72 12.64
N LEU A 138 -25.95 -13.60 12.28
CA LEU A 138 -24.83 -13.98 13.15
C LEU A 138 -24.40 -12.82 14.07
N GLY A 139 -24.82 -11.59 13.80
CA GLY A 139 -24.41 -10.43 14.57
C GLY A 139 -22.89 -10.16 14.54
N ASN A 140 -22.17 -10.73 13.57
CA ASN A 140 -20.71 -10.63 13.46
C ASN A 140 -20.26 -9.48 12.54
N GLY A 141 -21.20 -8.63 12.11
CA GLY A 141 -20.87 -7.47 11.26
C GLY A 141 -20.07 -6.42 12.03
N ILE A 142 -19.09 -5.85 11.37
CA ILE A 142 -18.31 -4.71 11.87
C ILE A 142 -18.79 -3.47 11.13
N ASP A 143 -19.22 -2.46 11.88
CA ASP A 143 -19.60 -1.17 11.29
C ASP A 143 -18.35 -0.38 10.93
N PRO A 144 -18.09 -0.12 9.63
CA PRO A 144 -16.92 0.65 9.22
C PRO A 144 -16.92 2.09 9.77
N LEU A 145 -18.07 2.69 10.06
CA LEU A 145 -18.13 4.03 10.65
C LEU A 145 -17.64 4.04 12.10
N GLU A 146 -17.92 2.99 12.87
CA GLU A 146 -17.35 2.84 14.21
C GLU A 146 -15.83 2.62 14.15
N VAL A 147 -15.34 1.84 13.18
CA VAL A 147 -13.92 1.67 12.96
C VAL A 147 -13.25 3.01 12.63
N ILE A 148 -13.83 3.77 11.70
CA ILE A 148 -13.31 5.09 11.31
C ILE A 148 -13.28 6.04 12.51
N LYS A 149 -14.29 6.04 13.34
CA LYS A 149 -14.36 6.88 14.55
C LYS A 149 -13.22 6.59 15.53
N ASN A 150 -12.85 5.32 15.68
CA ASN A 150 -11.86 4.88 16.68
C ASN A 150 -10.44 4.84 16.17
N TYR A 151 -10.25 4.59 14.88
CA TYR A 151 -8.94 4.35 14.25
C TYR A 151 -8.58 5.36 13.15
N GLY A 152 -9.57 6.00 12.56
CA GLY A 152 -9.41 6.83 11.37
C GLY A 152 -9.70 6.07 10.07
N ALA A 153 -9.95 6.83 9.00
CA ALA A 153 -10.28 6.24 7.69
C ALA A 153 -9.05 5.61 7.01
N ASP A 154 -7.89 6.24 7.07
CA ASP A 154 -6.68 5.75 6.39
C ASP A 154 -6.17 4.40 6.91
N PRO A 155 -6.13 4.12 8.22
CA PRO A 155 -5.81 2.79 8.73
C PRO A 155 -6.73 1.69 8.20
N LEU A 156 -8.05 1.95 8.15
CA LEU A 156 -9.01 1.01 7.60
C LEU A 156 -8.78 0.77 6.11
N ARG A 157 -8.61 1.84 5.33
CA ARG A 157 -8.34 1.77 3.88
C ARG A 157 -7.06 0.97 3.59
N LEU A 158 -5.97 1.27 4.30
CA LEU A 158 -4.70 0.58 4.15
C LEU A 158 -4.82 -0.91 4.49
N MET A 159 -5.51 -1.25 5.60
CA MET A 159 -5.74 -2.63 5.99
C MET A 159 -6.53 -3.40 4.93
N LEU A 160 -7.56 -2.78 4.32
CA LEU A 160 -8.42 -3.42 3.33
C LEU A 160 -7.71 -3.68 2.00
N ILE A 161 -6.72 -2.85 1.64
CA ILE A 161 -6.02 -2.98 0.37
C ILE A 161 -4.77 -3.86 0.46
N THR A 162 -4.06 -3.88 1.61
CA THR A 162 -2.80 -4.61 1.78
C THR A 162 -3.02 -6.08 2.12
N GLY A 163 -2.06 -6.94 1.73
CA GLY A 163 -2.00 -8.34 2.11
C GLY A 163 -3.08 -9.22 1.48
N ASN A 164 -3.69 -8.77 0.40
CA ASN A 164 -4.72 -9.51 -0.32
C ASN A 164 -4.39 -9.59 -1.81
N ALA A 165 -4.55 -10.79 -2.38
CA ALA A 165 -4.51 -10.95 -3.82
C ALA A 165 -5.92 -10.80 -4.42
N PRO A 166 -6.06 -10.31 -5.66
CA PRO A 166 -7.35 -10.20 -6.32
C PRO A 166 -8.18 -11.48 -6.23
N GLY A 167 -9.46 -11.37 -5.91
CA GLY A 167 -10.39 -12.51 -5.80
C GLY A 167 -10.31 -13.34 -4.51
N ASN A 168 -9.35 -13.10 -3.63
CA ASN A 168 -9.21 -13.83 -2.38
C ASN A 168 -9.93 -13.13 -1.22
N ASP A 169 -10.61 -13.93 -0.39
CA ASP A 169 -11.23 -13.44 0.83
C ASP A 169 -10.19 -13.04 1.88
N MET A 170 -10.50 -12.01 2.65
CA MET A 170 -9.67 -11.53 3.74
C MET A 170 -10.40 -11.67 5.08
N ARG A 171 -9.68 -12.13 6.11
CA ARG A 171 -10.18 -12.08 7.49
C ARG A 171 -9.87 -10.73 8.11
N PHE A 172 -10.86 -10.19 8.80
CA PHE A 172 -10.68 -8.97 9.58
C PHE A 172 -10.02 -9.29 10.92
N TYR A 173 -8.85 -8.70 11.18
CA TYR A 173 -8.14 -8.79 12.45
C TYR A 173 -7.86 -7.39 12.99
N TRP A 174 -8.22 -7.15 14.24
CA TRP A 174 -7.98 -5.87 14.92
C TRP A 174 -6.49 -5.52 15.01
N GLU A 175 -5.62 -6.53 15.21
CA GLU A 175 -4.16 -6.34 15.23
C GLU A 175 -3.62 -5.76 13.93
N ARG A 176 -4.17 -6.15 12.79
CA ARG A 176 -3.77 -5.56 11.48
C ARG A 176 -4.17 -4.10 11.39
N LEU A 177 -5.32 -3.75 11.94
CA LEU A 177 -5.79 -2.36 11.98
C LEU A 177 -4.91 -1.52 12.91
N ASP A 178 -4.50 -2.07 14.08
CA ASP A 178 -3.53 -1.43 14.97
C ASP A 178 -2.19 -1.17 14.28
N ASN A 179 -1.69 -2.14 13.50
CA ASN A 179 -0.47 -1.96 12.71
C ASN A 179 -0.59 -0.85 11.67
N CYS A 180 -1.73 -0.76 10.98
CA CYS A 180 -1.99 0.32 10.03
C CYS A 180 -2.08 1.69 10.73
N ARG A 181 -2.70 1.77 11.92
CA ARG A 181 -2.70 2.99 12.74
C ARG A 181 -1.28 3.38 13.18
N ASN A 182 -0.47 2.41 13.60
CA ASN A 182 0.92 2.66 13.96
C ASN A 182 1.75 3.16 12.78
N PHE A 183 1.45 2.69 11.56
CA PHE A 183 2.05 3.25 10.34
C PHE A 183 1.66 4.72 10.12
N CYS A 184 0.39 5.07 10.29
CA CYS A 184 -0.04 6.48 10.22
C CYS A 184 0.73 7.35 11.23
N ASN A 185 0.87 6.86 12.47
CA ASN A 185 1.61 7.58 13.51
C ASN A 185 3.11 7.71 13.17
N LYS A 186 3.71 6.67 12.58
CA LYS A 186 5.12 6.70 12.15
C LYS A 186 5.32 7.71 11.02
N LEU A 187 4.45 7.69 10.02
CA LEU A 187 4.48 8.63 8.90
C LEU A 187 4.31 10.08 9.38
N TRP A 188 3.35 10.32 10.28
CA TRP A 188 3.13 11.63 10.90
C TRP A 188 4.37 12.14 11.64
N ASN A 189 4.96 11.31 12.50
CA ASN A 189 6.14 11.68 13.28
C ASN A 189 7.37 11.92 12.39
N ALA A 190 7.57 11.10 11.35
CA ALA A 190 8.64 11.30 10.37
C ALA A 190 8.47 12.62 9.61
N SER A 191 7.25 12.92 9.15
CA SER A 191 6.94 14.18 8.46
C SER A 191 7.15 15.39 9.38
N ARG A 192 6.69 15.31 10.64
CA ARG A 192 6.92 16.34 11.65
C ARG A 192 8.43 16.58 11.89
N PHE A 193 9.22 15.50 11.99
CA PHE A 193 10.67 15.61 12.13
C PHE A 193 11.29 16.35 10.94
N VAL A 194 10.87 16.06 9.72
CA VAL A 194 11.35 16.77 8.51
C VAL A 194 10.98 18.25 8.58
N MET A 195 9.71 18.59 8.84
CA MET A 195 9.23 19.97 8.91
C MET A 195 9.98 20.79 9.96
N MET A 196 10.18 20.25 11.17
CA MET A 196 10.93 20.93 12.23
C MET A 196 12.38 21.24 11.86
N ASN A 197 13.02 20.42 11.02
CA ASN A 197 14.38 20.66 10.57
C ASN A 197 14.46 21.61 9.36
N MET A 198 13.31 21.90 8.73
CA MET A 198 13.24 22.77 7.54
C MET A 198 12.92 24.23 7.86
N GLU A 199 12.48 24.55 9.08
CA GLU A 199 12.08 25.93 9.45
C GLU A 199 13.13 27.00 9.13
N ASP A 200 14.43 26.64 9.21
CA ASP A 200 15.56 27.53 8.92
C ASP A 200 16.34 27.17 7.63
N ALA A 201 15.75 26.35 6.73
CA ALA A 201 16.47 25.83 5.58
C ALA A 201 16.33 26.74 4.36
N GLU A 202 17.45 27.28 3.87
CA GLU A 202 17.51 27.94 2.55
C GLU A 202 17.50 26.91 1.40
N GLU A 203 16.87 27.27 0.27
CA GLU A 203 16.98 26.43 -0.95
C GLU A 203 18.45 26.37 -1.40
N PRO A 204 19.04 25.17 -1.52
CA PRO A 204 20.45 25.05 -1.87
C PRO A 204 20.69 25.47 -3.32
N LYS A 205 21.68 26.34 -3.54
CA LYS A 205 22.14 26.70 -4.90
C LYS A 205 22.82 25.53 -5.62
N PHE A 206 23.48 24.66 -4.86
CA PHE A 206 24.12 23.44 -5.34
C PHE A 206 23.87 22.30 -4.36
N LEU A 207 23.55 21.12 -4.88
CA LEU A 207 23.31 19.92 -4.07
C LEU A 207 24.58 19.06 -4.03
N MET A 208 25.21 19.00 -2.86
CA MET A 208 26.31 18.07 -2.59
C MET A 208 25.71 16.75 -2.02
N LEU A 209 25.15 15.92 -2.91
CA LEU A 209 24.54 14.66 -2.52
C LEU A 209 25.61 13.65 -2.07
N THR A 210 25.43 13.08 -0.88
CA THR A 210 26.21 11.95 -0.38
C THR A 210 25.69 10.63 -0.92
N SER A 211 26.43 9.53 -0.71
CA SER A 211 25.99 8.18 -1.09
C SER A 211 24.63 7.82 -0.49
N ALA A 212 24.36 8.22 0.76
CA ALA A 212 23.06 7.98 1.40
C ALA A 212 21.91 8.76 0.71
N ASP A 213 22.15 10.00 0.29
CA ASP A 213 21.16 10.81 -0.43
C ASP A 213 20.84 10.19 -1.81
N LYS A 214 21.88 9.81 -2.55
CA LYS A 214 21.75 9.16 -3.85
C LYS A 214 21.03 7.82 -3.75
N TRP A 215 21.37 7.02 -2.74
CA TRP A 215 20.73 5.76 -2.44
C TRP A 215 19.21 5.91 -2.28
N ILE A 216 18.75 6.79 -1.39
CA ILE A 216 17.31 6.92 -1.11
C ILE A 216 16.55 7.56 -2.29
N LEU A 217 17.18 8.47 -3.04
CA LEU A 217 16.62 9.01 -4.29
C LEU A 217 16.45 7.91 -5.33
N SER A 218 17.45 7.02 -5.48
CA SER A 218 17.37 5.88 -6.39
C SER A 218 16.29 4.87 -5.98
N LYS A 219 16.15 4.63 -4.66
CA LYS A 219 15.11 3.73 -4.13
C LYS A 219 13.70 4.28 -4.39
N VAL A 220 13.42 5.57 -4.10
CA VAL A 220 12.09 6.16 -4.39
C VAL A 220 11.80 6.26 -5.88
N ASN A 221 12.83 6.47 -6.70
CA ASN A 221 12.74 6.49 -8.15
C ASN A 221 12.33 5.12 -8.72
N THR A 222 12.97 4.06 -8.25
CA THR A 222 12.61 2.67 -8.60
C THR A 222 11.21 2.33 -8.10
N LEU A 223 10.87 2.74 -6.87
CA LEU A 223 9.54 2.56 -6.29
C LEU A 223 8.44 3.20 -7.15
N ALA A 224 8.64 4.42 -7.65
CA ALA A 224 7.67 5.10 -8.52
C ALA A 224 7.37 4.28 -9.78
N LYS A 225 8.40 3.70 -10.41
CA LYS A 225 8.23 2.80 -11.56
C LYS A 225 7.45 1.54 -11.19
N GLU A 226 7.85 0.86 -10.12
CA GLU A 226 7.22 -0.39 -9.69
C GLU A 226 5.77 -0.21 -9.26
N VAL A 227 5.45 0.88 -8.56
CA VAL A 227 4.08 1.22 -8.19
C VAL A 227 3.23 1.47 -9.43
N GLN A 228 3.73 2.23 -10.41
CA GLN A 228 3.03 2.48 -11.67
C GLN A 228 2.75 1.16 -12.42
N GLU A 229 3.73 0.27 -12.49
CA GLU A 229 3.57 -1.05 -13.13
C GLU A 229 2.54 -1.92 -12.43
N ASN A 230 2.52 -1.95 -11.09
CA ASN A 230 1.55 -2.70 -10.31
C ASN A 230 0.12 -2.12 -10.45
N LEU A 231 -0.02 -0.79 -10.39
CA LEU A 231 -1.31 -0.13 -10.59
C LEU A 231 -1.88 -0.42 -11.98
N SER A 232 -1.03 -0.42 -13.02
CA SER A 232 -1.43 -0.74 -14.40
C SER A 232 -1.90 -2.18 -14.59
N LYS A 233 -1.54 -3.08 -13.68
CA LYS A 233 -1.97 -4.49 -13.65
C LYS A 233 -3.07 -4.77 -12.65
N TYR A 234 -3.57 -3.73 -11.97
CA TYR A 234 -4.52 -3.84 -10.85
C TYR A 234 -4.00 -4.62 -9.63
N ASP A 235 -2.67 -4.74 -9.47
CA ASP A 235 -2.02 -5.30 -8.29
C ASP A 235 -1.96 -4.27 -7.15
N LEU A 236 -3.12 -3.75 -6.75
CA LEU A 236 -3.26 -2.61 -5.83
C LEU A 236 -2.65 -2.90 -4.45
N GLY A 237 -2.85 -4.12 -3.94
CA GLY A 237 -2.29 -4.54 -2.66
C GLY A 237 -0.77 -4.57 -2.65
N LEU A 238 -0.15 -5.04 -3.75
CA LEU A 238 1.29 -5.06 -3.90
C LEU A 238 1.86 -3.65 -4.05
N ALA A 239 1.19 -2.78 -4.81
CA ALA A 239 1.57 -1.37 -4.93
C ALA A 239 1.58 -0.68 -3.56
N ALA A 240 0.49 -0.81 -2.78
CA ALA A 240 0.38 -0.24 -1.44
C ALA A 240 1.46 -0.79 -0.48
N GLN A 241 1.73 -2.11 -0.51
CA GLN A 241 2.73 -2.74 0.33
C GLN A 241 4.15 -2.23 0.04
N LYS A 242 4.52 -2.09 -1.24
CA LYS A 242 5.83 -1.53 -1.63
C LYS A 242 6.05 -0.12 -1.11
N VAL A 243 5.02 0.74 -1.17
CA VAL A 243 5.11 2.11 -0.62
C VAL A 243 5.20 2.08 0.91
N TYR A 244 4.44 1.19 1.56
CA TYR A 244 4.50 0.98 3.00
C TYR A 244 5.91 0.57 3.45
N ASP A 245 6.48 -0.47 2.84
CA ASP A 245 7.81 -1.00 3.16
C ASP A 245 8.90 0.07 2.93
N PHE A 246 8.82 0.81 1.83
CA PHE A 246 9.75 1.90 1.55
C PHE A 246 9.70 3.00 2.63
N ILE A 247 8.50 3.45 3.01
CA ILE A 247 8.35 4.49 4.04
C ILE A 247 8.84 3.98 5.38
N TRP A 248 8.42 2.77 5.76
CA TRP A 248 8.75 2.22 7.07
C TRP A 248 10.23 1.88 7.21
N ASP A 249 10.74 1.05 6.32
CA ASP A 249 12.09 0.51 6.43
C ASP A 249 13.14 1.48 5.87
N GLU A 250 13.01 1.86 4.58
CA GLU A 250 14.08 2.58 3.91
C GLU A 250 14.16 4.04 4.35
N TYR A 251 13.03 4.73 4.35
CA TYR A 251 12.99 6.15 4.69
C TYR A 251 13.10 6.41 6.19
N CYS A 252 12.22 5.80 7.01
CA CYS A 252 12.17 6.08 8.44
C CYS A 252 13.30 5.40 9.23
N ASP A 253 13.51 4.08 9.04
CA ASP A 253 14.43 3.32 9.88
C ASP A 253 15.89 3.50 9.47
N TRP A 254 16.14 3.85 8.19
CA TRP A 254 17.50 4.03 7.71
C TRP A 254 17.82 5.47 7.34
N TYR A 255 17.17 6.04 6.33
CA TYR A 255 17.61 7.32 5.79
C TYR A 255 17.53 8.48 6.82
N ILE A 256 16.40 8.60 7.51
CA ILE A 256 16.26 9.62 8.58
C ILE A 256 17.37 9.47 9.63
N GLU A 257 17.66 8.24 10.06
CA GLU A 257 18.70 8.00 11.06
C GLU A 257 20.11 8.29 10.53
N MET A 258 20.38 7.98 9.26
CA MET A 258 21.66 8.24 8.61
C MET A 258 21.96 9.74 8.49
N VAL A 259 20.95 10.58 8.28
CA VAL A 259 21.16 12.03 8.07
C VAL A 259 21.16 12.86 9.36
N LYS A 260 20.69 12.33 10.49
CA LYS A 260 20.66 13.06 11.77
C LYS A 260 21.99 13.73 12.15
N PRO A 261 23.17 13.10 12.04
CA PRO A 261 24.44 13.75 12.33
C PRO A 261 24.67 15.01 11.51
N ARG A 262 24.30 15.00 10.24
CA ARG A 262 24.42 16.14 9.32
C ARG A 262 23.40 17.23 9.65
N LEU A 263 22.18 16.87 10.04
CA LEU A 263 21.13 17.83 10.40
C LEU A 263 21.47 18.61 11.67
N TYR A 264 22.06 17.94 12.66
CA TYR A 264 22.42 18.54 13.94
C TYR A 264 23.71 19.37 13.88
N ASN A 265 24.53 19.18 12.86
CA ASN A 265 25.71 19.99 12.61
C ASN A 265 25.38 21.10 11.59
N LYS A 266 25.15 22.32 12.07
CA LYS A 266 24.81 23.48 11.23
C LYS A 266 25.94 23.88 10.26
N GLU A 267 27.17 23.48 10.53
CA GLU A 267 28.35 23.78 9.70
C GLU A 267 28.63 22.72 8.65
N ASP A 268 27.85 21.59 8.63
CA ASP A 268 28.02 20.54 7.64
C ASP A 268 27.62 21.04 6.24
N SER A 269 28.59 21.08 5.33
CA SER A 269 28.40 21.56 3.96
C SER A 269 27.38 20.75 3.16
N THR A 270 27.05 19.52 3.61
CA THR A 270 26.08 18.62 2.97
C THR A 270 24.70 18.67 3.63
N ARG A 271 24.52 19.47 4.70
CA ARG A 271 23.25 19.59 5.43
C ARG A 271 22.08 20.01 4.53
N ALA A 272 22.32 21.02 3.68
CA ALA A 272 21.28 21.50 2.76
C ALA A 272 20.82 20.41 1.77
N ALA A 273 21.75 19.58 1.28
CA ALA A 273 21.42 18.43 0.43
C ALA A 273 20.61 17.37 1.18
N ALA A 274 20.94 17.10 2.47
CA ALA A 274 20.17 16.19 3.29
C ALA A 274 18.72 16.66 3.49
N LEU A 275 18.50 17.93 3.81
CA LEU A 275 17.18 18.54 3.98
C LEU A 275 16.36 18.50 2.70
N TRP A 276 16.97 18.87 1.58
CA TRP A 276 16.33 18.79 0.26
C TRP A 276 15.91 17.35 -0.07
N THR A 277 16.81 16.40 0.13
CA THR A 277 16.53 14.98 -0.15
C THR A 277 15.43 14.44 0.75
N LEU A 278 15.45 14.74 2.05
CA LEU A 278 14.37 14.38 2.97
C LEU A 278 13.01 14.87 2.46
N LYS A 279 12.93 16.13 2.07
CA LYS A 279 11.69 16.72 1.53
C LYS A 279 11.27 16.07 0.24
N GLN A 280 12.17 15.95 -0.74
CA GLN A 280 11.83 15.38 -2.06
C GLN A 280 11.36 13.93 -1.96
N VAL A 281 12.04 13.11 -1.18
CA VAL A 281 11.68 11.71 -0.98
C VAL A 281 10.32 11.59 -0.27
N LEU A 282 10.09 12.39 0.78
CA LEU A 282 8.81 12.38 1.49
C LEU A 282 7.66 12.79 0.57
N ILE A 283 7.79 13.88 -0.18
CA ILE A 283 6.76 14.34 -1.12
C ILE A 283 6.42 13.25 -2.15
N ASN A 284 7.42 12.60 -2.74
CA ASN A 284 7.18 11.51 -3.69
C ASN A 284 6.50 10.31 -3.01
N ALA A 285 6.93 9.93 -1.81
CA ALA A 285 6.32 8.85 -1.05
C ALA A 285 4.86 9.14 -0.67
N LEU A 286 4.54 10.39 -0.26
CA LEU A 286 3.18 10.83 0.01
C LEU A 286 2.30 10.74 -1.24
N LYS A 287 2.79 11.19 -2.40
CA LYS A 287 2.07 11.09 -3.68
C LYS A 287 1.78 9.65 -4.05
N LEU A 288 2.76 8.74 -3.91
CA LEU A 288 2.57 7.31 -4.18
C LEU A 288 1.61 6.63 -3.21
N MET A 289 1.57 7.07 -1.94
CA MET A 289 0.66 6.53 -0.92
C MET A 289 -0.76 7.10 -1.00
N HIS A 290 -0.93 8.28 -1.59
CA HIS A 290 -2.19 9.03 -1.58
C HIS A 290 -3.43 8.24 -2.07
N PRO A 291 -3.38 7.44 -3.15
CA PRO A 291 -4.54 6.65 -3.58
C PRO A 291 -5.06 5.70 -2.51
N PHE A 292 -4.21 5.26 -1.59
CA PHE A 292 -4.53 4.31 -0.52
C PHE A 292 -4.92 5.03 0.79
N MET A 293 -4.24 6.12 1.12
CA MET A 293 -4.38 6.86 2.38
C MET A 293 -4.54 8.37 2.13
N PRO A 294 -5.70 8.80 1.58
CA PRO A 294 -5.85 10.16 1.06
C PRO A 294 -5.84 11.25 2.13
N PHE A 295 -6.31 10.97 3.36
CA PHE A 295 -6.47 12.03 4.36
C PHE A 295 -5.14 12.47 4.99
N ILE A 296 -4.37 11.53 5.52
CA ILE A 296 -3.08 11.85 6.15
C ILE A 296 -2.07 12.37 5.13
N THR A 297 -2.09 11.84 3.90
CA THR A 297 -1.14 12.26 2.87
C THR A 297 -1.43 13.66 2.36
N GLU A 298 -2.69 14.06 2.23
CA GLU A 298 -3.09 15.43 1.90
C GLU A 298 -2.62 16.40 2.99
N GLU A 299 -2.96 16.12 4.25
CA GLU A 299 -2.60 16.97 5.39
C GLU A 299 -1.08 17.20 5.49
N LEU A 300 -0.29 16.12 5.35
CA LEU A 300 1.16 16.21 5.39
C LEU A 300 1.75 16.90 4.17
N PHE A 301 1.18 16.67 2.99
CA PHE A 301 1.64 17.29 1.75
C PHE A 301 1.47 18.80 1.76
N THR A 302 0.29 19.28 2.13
CA THR A 302 0.00 20.72 2.22
C THR A 302 0.77 21.42 3.34
N ALA A 303 1.13 20.68 4.40
CA ALA A 303 1.96 21.22 5.49
C ALA A 303 3.45 21.33 5.15
N ILE A 304 3.98 20.48 4.25
CA ILE A 304 5.42 20.42 3.95
C ILE A 304 5.84 21.30 2.76
N GLN A 305 4.90 21.75 1.96
CA GLN A 305 5.12 22.59 0.79
C GLN A 305 3.98 23.61 0.63
N ASP A 306 4.22 24.70 -0.10
CA ASP A 306 3.30 25.82 -0.33
C ASP A 306 3.08 26.12 -1.83
N LYS A 307 3.63 25.29 -2.71
CA LYS A 307 3.59 25.49 -4.17
C LYS A 307 2.33 24.94 -4.82
N GLU A 308 1.77 23.87 -4.27
CA GLU A 308 0.61 23.16 -4.80
C GLU A 308 -0.51 23.16 -3.76
N GLU A 309 -1.73 23.46 -4.17
CA GLU A 309 -2.91 23.60 -3.31
C GLU A 309 -3.37 22.25 -2.72
N SER A 310 -3.21 21.18 -3.48
CA SER A 310 -3.61 19.84 -3.08
C SER A 310 -2.74 18.78 -3.76
N ILE A 311 -2.50 17.66 -3.06
CA ILE A 311 -1.84 16.50 -3.63
C ILE A 311 -2.64 15.89 -4.79
N MET A 312 -3.98 16.05 -4.78
CA MET A 312 -4.89 15.53 -5.80
C MET A 312 -4.62 16.08 -7.20
N ILE A 313 -4.17 17.32 -7.30
CA ILE A 313 -3.86 17.98 -8.57
C ILE A 313 -2.37 17.98 -8.90
N SER A 314 -1.55 17.39 -8.04
CA SER A 314 -0.10 17.32 -8.22
C SER A 314 0.25 16.26 -9.28
N GLN A 315 1.40 16.46 -9.93
CA GLN A 315 1.90 15.47 -10.88
C GLN A 315 2.30 14.17 -10.18
N TRP A 316 1.92 13.04 -10.79
CA TRP A 316 2.31 11.71 -10.34
C TRP A 316 3.83 11.50 -10.47
N PRO A 317 4.48 10.88 -9.46
CA PRO A 317 5.90 10.59 -9.53
C PRO A 317 6.23 9.62 -10.69
N THR A 318 7.19 10.02 -11.50
CA THR A 318 7.67 9.21 -12.63
C THR A 318 9.14 8.85 -12.46
N TYR A 319 9.53 7.71 -13.05
CA TYR A 319 10.93 7.29 -13.06
C TYR A 319 11.81 8.29 -13.84
N ARG A 320 12.98 8.63 -13.29
CA ARG A 320 13.98 9.54 -13.86
C ARG A 320 15.33 8.84 -13.95
N GLU A 321 15.93 8.81 -15.12
CA GLU A 321 17.23 8.15 -15.31
C GLU A 321 18.35 8.83 -14.52
N GLU A 322 18.28 10.15 -14.34
CA GLU A 322 19.24 10.93 -13.54
C GLU A 322 19.27 10.59 -12.06
N TRP A 323 18.25 9.87 -11.56
CA TRP A 323 18.18 9.37 -10.17
C TRP A 323 18.47 7.87 -10.06
N ASN A 324 19.05 7.27 -11.09
CA ASN A 324 19.41 5.87 -11.12
C ASN A 324 20.84 5.65 -10.58
N TYR A 325 21.02 5.60 -9.27
CA TYR A 325 22.32 5.50 -8.59
C TYR A 325 22.58 4.07 -8.10
N LYS A 326 22.69 3.11 -9.02
CA LYS A 326 22.84 1.68 -8.66
C LYS A 326 24.09 1.35 -7.86
N GLU A 327 25.20 2.04 -8.13
CA GLU A 327 26.45 1.88 -7.38
C GLU A 327 26.26 2.30 -5.91
N ASN A 328 25.59 3.44 -5.66
CA ASN A 328 25.31 3.90 -4.31
C ASN A 328 24.24 3.03 -3.61
N GLU A 329 23.33 2.37 -4.35
CA GLU A 329 22.45 1.36 -3.77
C GLU A 329 23.26 0.19 -3.22
N ALA A 330 24.18 -0.36 -4.01
CA ALA A 330 25.02 -1.48 -3.57
C ALA A 330 25.93 -1.12 -2.39
N GLU A 331 26.49 0.10 -2.41
CA GLU A 331 27.31 0.65 -1.32
C GLU A 331 26.53 0.70 0.01
N ILE A 332 25.37 1.34 0.01
CA ILE A 332 24.57 1.51 1.24
C ILE A 332 23.93 0.18 1.68
N ASP A 333 23.52 -0.68 0.76
CA ASP A 333 22.98 -2.00 1.11
C ASP A 333 24.06 -2.87 1.82
N ALA A 334 25.33 -2.80 1.43
CA ALA A 334 26.44 -3.45 2.15
C ALA A 334 26.64 -2.87 3.57
N VAL A 335 26.55 -1.54 3.72
CA VAL A 335 26.61 -0.88 5.03
C VAL A 335 25.43 -1.28 5.92
N LYS A 336 24.22 -1.34 5.37
CA LYS A 336 23.01 -1.79 6.08
C LYS A 336 23.14 -3.24 6.55
N GLU A 337 23.66 -4.12 5.70
CA GLU A 337 23.93 -5.52 6.04
C GLU A 337 24.91 -5.60 7.22
N ALA A 338 26.02 -4.88 7.16
CA ALA A 338 27.01 -4.84 8.22
C ALA A 338 26.41 -4.35 9.56
N VAL A 339 25.68 -3.24 9.54
CA VAL A 339 25.03 -2.66 10.74
C VAL A 339 23.97 -3.62 11.31
N ARG A 340 23.16 -4.28 10.46
CA ARG A 340 22.19 -5.29 10.91
C ARG A 340 22.87 -6.45 11.63
N ASN A 341 23.94 -6.96 11.08
CA ASN A 341 24.70 -8.07 11.69
C ASN A 341 25.31 -7.65 13.04
N ILE A 342 25.89 -6.45 13.14
CA ILE A 342 26.37 -5.90 14.41
C ILE A 342 25.24 -5.84 15.45
N ARG A 343 24.07 -5.32 15.06
CA ARG A 343 22.90 -5.25 15.95
C ARG A 343 22.41 -6.62 16.40
N ASN A 344 22.40 -7.61 15.48
CA ASN A 344 22.01 -8.99 15.80
C ASN A 344 22.94 -9.62 16.83
N ILE A 345 24.26 -9.55 16.64
CA ILE A 345 25.25 -10.06 17.60
C ILE A 345 25.08 -9.38 18.96
N ARG A 346 24.91 -8.05 18.97
CA ARG A 346 24.66 -7.31 20.21
C ARG A 346 23.39 -7.76 20.94
N ALA A 347 22.32 -8.03 20.18
CA ALA A 347 21.05 -8.54 20.73
C ALA A 347 21.19 -9.95 21.27
N GLU A 348 21.83 -10.87 20.55
CA GLU A 348 22.09 -12.25 20.96
C GLU A 348 22.92 -12.32 22.25
N MET A 349 23.87 -11.38 22.40
CA MET A 349 24.73 -11.28 23.57
C MET A 349 24.15 -10.38 24.68
N ASN A 350 22.91 -9.91 24.54
CA ASN A 350 22.25 -9.02 25.51
C ASN A 350 23.06 -7.76 25.85
N VAL A 351 23.79 -7.21 24.88
CA VAL A 351 24.60 -5.99 25.06
C VAL A 351 23.69 -4.77 25.23
N ALA A 352 23.85 -4.04 26.34
CA ALA A 352 23.07 -2.85 26.59
C ALA A 352 23.23 -1.82 25.42
N PRO A 353 22.14 -1.14 24.99
CA PRO A 353 22.20 -0.16 23.90
C PRO A 353 23.23 0.96 24.12
N SER A 354 23.47 1.36 25.37
CA SER A 354 24.43 2.40 25.75
C SER A 354 25.89 1.96 25.66
N LYS A 355 26.16 0.64 25.65
CA LYS A 355 27.53 0.11 25.59
C LYS A 355 28.02 0.18 24.16
N LYS A 356 29.09 0.91 23.93
CA LYS A 356 29.75 1.03 22.63
C LYS A 356 30.88 0.00 22.54
N VAL A 357 31.11 -0.54 21.33
CA VAL A 357 32.06 -1.63 21.06
C VAL A 357 32.94 -1.25 19.86
N HIS A 358 34.21 -1.57 19.90
CA HIS A 358 35.10 -1.43 18.74
C HIS A 358 34.69 -2.42 17.65
N VAL A 359 34.57 -1.93 16.42
CA VAL A 359 34.22 -2.72 15.24
C VAL A 359 35.38 -2.72 14.27
N TYR A 360 35.86 -3.93 13.91
CA TYR A 360 36.84 -4.11 12.86
C TYR A 360 36.14 -4.64 11.63
N VAL A 361 36.44 -4.03 10.46
CA VAL A 361 35.97 -4.49 9.15
C VAL A 361 37.20 -4.95 8.37
N VAL A 362 37.29 -6.24 8.07
CA VAL A 362 38.40 -6.84 7.35
C VAL A 362 37.95 -7.23 5.95
N SER A 363 38.66 -6.74 4.95
CA SER A 363 38.42 -7.09 3.53
C SER A 363 39.73 -6.97 2.72
N GLU A 364 39.99 -7.94 1.88
CA GLU A 364 41.09 -7.87 0.90
C GLU A 364 40.77 -6.90 -0.26
N ASN A 365 39.50 -6.66 -0.53
CA ASN A 365 39.04 -5.78 -1.59
C ASN A 365 39.14 -4.30 -1.19
N GLU A 366 39.95 -3.53 -1.93
CA GLU A 366 40.17 -2.11 -1.68
C GLU A 366 38.88 -1.26 -1.84
N GLU A 367 38.03 -1.55 -2.83
CA GLU A 367 36.79 -0.85 -3.07
C GLU A 367 35.83 -1.02 -1.87
N VAL A 368 35.74 -2.25 -1.34
CA VAL A 368 34.94 -2.57 -0.15
C VAL A 368 35.48 -1.83 1.08
N ARG A 369 36.79 -1.81 1.28
CA ARG A 369 37.41 -1.04 2.38
C ARG A 369 37.07 0.44 2.26
N ASN A 370 37.15 1.02 1.06
CA ASN A 370 36.81 2.43 0.84
C ASN A 370 35.34 2.74 1.16
N ILE A 371 34.39 1.85 0.80
CA ILE A 371 32.98 1.98 1.18
C ILE A 371 32.83 2.08 2.71
N PHE A 372 33.43 1.15 3.44
CA PHE A 372 33.31 1.10 4.89
C PHE A 372 34.09 2.24 5.58
N GLU A 373 35.20 2.67 5.03
CA GLU A 373 35.96 3.82 5.53
C GLU A 373 35.12 5.11 5.49
N HIS A 374 34.46 5.38 4.37
CA HIS A 374 33.59 6.54 4.20
C HIS A 374 32.27 6.42 4.99
N SER A 375 31.89 5.20 5.39
CA SER A 375 30.64 4.91 6.11
C SER A 375 30.82 4.77 7.61
N LYS A 376 32.00 5.03 8.19
CA LYS A 376 32.29 4.91 9.63
C LYS A 376 31.30 5.62 10.53
N VAL A 377 30.73 6.74 10.09
CA VAL A 377 29.72 7.49 10.82
C VAL A 377 28.47 6.65 11.08
N PHE A 378 28.06 5.81 10.13
CA PHE A 378 26.87 4.95 10.28
C PHE A 378 27.09 3.82 11.29
N PHE A 379 28.29 3.27 11.33
CA PHE A 379 28.63 2.27 12.35
C PHE A 379 28.61 2.88 13.77
N LYS A 380 29.12 4.10 13.93
CA LYS A 380 29.10 4.80 15.23
C LYS A 380 27.69 5.15 15.68
N THR A 381 26.83 5.62 14.75
CA THR A 381 25.47 6.10 15.06
C THR A 381 24.46 4.95 15.09
N LEU A 382 24.49 4.05 14.12
CA LEU A 382 23.50 2.99 13.95
C LEU A 382 23.96 1.64 14.52
N GLY A 383 25.26 1.36 14.50
CA GLY A 383 25.87 0.13 15.04
C GLY A 383 26.32 0.24 16.49
N HIS A 384 26.24 1.44 17.09
CA HIS A 384 26.78 1.76 18.42
C HIS A 384 28.27 1.39 18.57
N ALA A 385 29.06 1.63 17.52
CA ALA A 385 30.50 1.46 17.59
C ALA A 385 31.15 2.60 18.36
N SER A 386 32.15 2.27 19.21
CA SER A 386 33.04 3.26 19.83
C SER A 386 34.04 3.77 18.82
N GLU A 387 34.65 2.83 18.09
CA GLU A 387 35.62 3.05 17.04
C GLU A 387 35.38 2.07 15.88
N VAL A 388 35.84 2.40 14.69
CA VAL A 388 35.73 1.53 13.49
C VAL A 388 37.10 1.50 12.82
N SER A 389 37.69 0.32 12.77
CA SER A 389 38.94 0.06 12.05
C SER A 389 38.65 -0.75 10.78
N VAL A 390 39.09 -0.22 9.64
CA VAL A 390 38.95 -0.89 8.34
C VAL A 390 40.34 -1.32 7.89
N GLN A 391 40.56 -2.64 7.67
CA GLN A 391 41.88 -3.17 7.41
C GLN A 391 41.87 -4.37 6.46
N THR A 392 43.05 -4.76 6.00
CA THR A 392 43.19 -5.82 4.97
C THR A 392 43.14 -7.22 5.61
N ASP A 393 43.66 -7.36 6.80
CA ASP A 393 43.86 -8.64 7.51
C ASP A 393 43.39 -8.56 8.98
N LYS A 394 43.66 -9.59 9.76
CA LYS A 394 43.28 -9.71 11.18
C LYS A 394 44.33 -9.16 12.14
N GLU A 395 45.28 -8.37 11.70
CA GLU A 395 46.31 -7.84 12.59
C GLU A 395 45.66 -6.99 13.71
N GLY A 396 46.07 -7.25 14.97
CA GLY A 396 45.55 -6.55 16.14
C GLY A 396 44.17 -6.98 16.62
N ILE A 397 43.53 -7.99 16.01
CA ILE A 397 42.24 -8.54 16.44
C ILE A 397 42.50 -9.77 17.31
N GLY A 398 41.93 -9.80 18.54
CA GLY A 398 42.04 -10.92 19.45
C GLY A 398 41.39 -12.21 18.89
N GLU A 399 41.97 -13.37 19.23
CA GLU A 399 41.43 -14.68 18.80
C GLU A 399 40.01 -14.95 19.30
N ASP A 400 39.62 -14.33 20.40
CA ASP A 400 38.30 -14.41 21.04
C ASP A 400 37.27 -13.47 20.45
N ALA A 401 37.63 -12.67 19.44
CA ALA A 401 36.70 -11.74 18.80
C ALA A 401 35.55 -12.46 18.10
N VAL A 402 34.33 -12.00 18.36
CA VAL A 402 33.14 -12.48 17.67
C VAL A 402 33.16 -11.95 16.23
N SER A 403 32.92 -12.85 15.28
CA SER A 403 32.97 -12.48 13.86
C SER A 403 31.65 -12.81 13.14
N VAL A 404 31.35 -12.01 12.13
CA VAL A 404 30.30 -12.29 11.15
C VAL A 404 30.80 -11.99 9.73
N VAL A 405 30.56 -12.93 8.85
CA VAL A 405 30.91 -12.80 7.44
C VAL A 405 29.74 -12.11 6.71
N ILE A 406 30.06 -11.08 5.97
CA ILE A 406 29.16 -10.41 5.03
C ILE A 406 29.74 -10.53 3.63
N LYS A 407 29.02 -10.04 2.62
CA LYS A 407 29.53 -10.05 1.25
C LYS A 407 30.86 -9.26 1.18
N ASP A 408 31.93 -9.95 0.76
CA ASP A 408 33.26 -9.38 0.50
C ASP A 408 33.98 -8.77 1.72
N ALA A 409 33.49 -9.01 2.96
CA ALA A 409 34.15 -8.56 4.19
C ALA A 409 33.80 -9.45 5.41
N THR A 410 34.63 -9.37 6.45
CA THR A 410 34.32 -9.96 7.76
C THR A 410 34.38 -8.88 8.83
N ILE A 411 33.35 -8.84 9.67
CA ILE A 411 33.24 -7.91 10.79
C ILE A 411 33.64 -8.63 12.05
N TYR A 412 34.51 -8.00 12.88
CA TYR A 412 34.93 -8.51 14.17
C TYR A 412 34.60 -7.52 15.27
N MET A 413 34.21 -8.03 16.43
CA MET A 413 34.00 -7.29 17.66
C MET A 413 34.66 -8.01 18.83
N PRO A 414 35.52 -7.34 19.65
CA PRO A 414 36.16 -7.95 20.79
C PRO A 414 35.11 -8.49 21.79
N LEU A 415 35.21 -9.78 22.19
CA LEU A 415 34.28 -10.41 23.08
C LEU A 415 34.24 -9.72 24.47
N ALA A 416 35.40 -9.29 24.97
CA ALA A 416 35.53 -8.57 26.25
C ALA A 416 34.76 -7.25 26.28
N GLU A 417 34.54 -6.62 25.09
CA GLU A 417 33.73 -5.42 25.01
C GLU A 417 32.24 -5.71 24.86
N LEU A 418 31.85 -6.89 24.35
CA LEU A 418 30.46 -7.30 24.20
C LEU A 418 29.88 -7.79 25.53
N VAL A 419 30.60 -8.64 26.27
CA VAL A 419 30.10 -9.33 27.45
C VAL A 419 30.76 -8.77 28.73
N ASP A 420 29.96 -8.62 29.78
CA ASP A 420 30.44 -8.49 31.15
C ASP A 420 30.50 -9.91 31.75
N PHE A 421 31.66 -10.55 31.67
CA PHE A 421 31.83 -11.93 32.05
C PHE A 421 31.34 -12.23 33.47
N ALA A 422 31.53 -11.31 34.43
CA ALA A 422 31.10 -11.50 35.81
C ALA A 422 29.55 -11.58 35.92
N LYS A 423 28.85 -10.70 35.24
CA LYS A 423 27.38 -10.70 35.22
C LYS A 423 26.81 -11.88 34.42
N GLU A 424 27.48 -12.28 33.35
CA GLU A 424 27.01 -13.41 32.54
C GLU A 424 27.19 -14.76 33.27
N ILE A 425 28.28 -14.93 33.99
CA ILE A 425 28.50 -16.11 34.88
C ILE A 425 27.39 -16.15 35.94
N GLU A 426 27.10 -15.03 36.61
CA GLU A 426 26.05 -14.99 37.64
C GLU A 426 24.65 -15.29 37.03
N ARG A 427 24.39 -14.82 35.83
CA ARG A 427 23.14 -15.13 35.09
C ARG A 427 23.01 -16.61 34.78
N LEU A 428 24.07 -17.19 34.22
CA LEU A 428 24.11 -18.61 33.86
C LEU A 428 24.01 -19.53 35.09
N GLU A 429 24.64 -19.16 36.20
CA GLU A 429 24.53 -19.90 37.49
C GLU A 429 23.10 -19.84 38.02
N LYS A 430 22.44 -18.68 37.97
CA LYS A 430 21.01 -18.54 38.31
C LYS A 430 20.09 -19.35 37.38
N GLU A 431 20.39 -19.40 36.10
CA GLU A 431 19.61 -20.18 35.13
C GLU A 431 19.82 -21.69 35.34
N LYS A 432 21.06 -22.12 35.62
CA LYS A 432 21.39 -23.51 35.98
C LYS A 432 20.62 -23.95 37.23
N SER A 433 20.64 -23.13 38.29
CA SER A 433 19.93 -23.44 39.54
C SER A 433 18.41 -23.46 39.44
N LYS A 434 17.83 -22.91 38.36
CA LYS A 434 16.39 -22.98 38.07
C LYS A 434 16.00 -24.22 37.27
N ARG A 435 16.96 -24.84 36.59
CA ARG A 435 16.74 -26.05 35.79
C ARG A 435 17.07 -27.34 36.55
N GLU A 436 17.90 -27.24 37.61
CA GLU A 436 18.12 -28.27 38.64
C GLU A 436 17.01 -28.18 39.71
#